data_3e95774c12cdf90c5b46ab3c2038c718
#
_entry.id   3e95774c12cdf90c5b46ab3c2038c718
#
_cell.length_a   1.000
_cell.length_b   1.000
_cell.length_c   1.000
_cell.angle_alpha   90.00
_cell.angle_beta   90.00
_cell.angle_gamma   90.00
#
_symmetry.space_group_name_H-M   'P 1'
#
loop_
_entity.id
_entity.type
_entity.pdbx_description
1 polymer ?
#
loop_
_entity_poly.entity_id
_entity_poly.type
_entity_poly.pdbx_seq_one_letter_code
_entity_poly.pdbx_strand_id
1 'polypeptide(L)'
;GVMVGERMEATEVGTPQGGNISPLLANIMLNELDWELEKRKLRFVRYADDCIILVRSQKAAERVMKSITRYIETTLLLKVNRKKSMIGRPTDIKYLGFTFYNQFKAKKYKAKAHEKSVEKVVRKLKQLTSRRWGVSNSVKAQKIAEVLRGWINYFKIGSILTVTRKLDTMLRYRFRMCIWKHWKTPQNKFRNLVKLGIGQKNAAKAACTHGYARICRTETVCYAMSNARLARFGLLSAEEYFVKVSS
;
A
#
# COMPACT_ATOMS: atom_id res chain seq x y z
N GLY A 1 28.28 -20.90 -8.23
CA GLY A 1 27.50 -20.94 -9.45
C GLY A 1 26.00 -20.87 -9.18
N VAL A 2 25.20 -20.49 -10.17
CA VAL A 2 23.75 -20.45 -10.09
C VAL A 2 23.18 -21.56 -10.98
N MET A 3 22.21 -22.31 -10.48
CA MET A 3 21.48 -23.27 -11.32
C MET A 3 20.45 -22.53 -12.18
N VAL A 4 20.61 -22.56 -13.50
CA VAL A 4 19.67 -22.04 -14.47
C VAL A 4 19.08 -23.24 -15.24
N GLY A 5 17.89 -23.66 -14.86
CA GLY A 5 17.31 -24.93 -15.29
C GLY A 5 18.11 -26.12 -14.75
N GLU A 6 18.65 -26.98 -15.63
CA GLU A 6 19.49 -28.15 -15.26
C GLU A 6 20.99 -27.87 -15.37
N ARG A 7 21.41 -26.67 -15.72
CA ARG A 7 22.82 -26.30 -15.90
C ARG A 7 23.32 -25.39 -14.79
N MET A 8 24.54 -25.64 -14.31
CA MET A 8 25.23 -24.81 -13.34
C MET A 8 26.03 -23.74 -14.09
N GLU A 9 25.64 -22.48 -13.98
CA GLU A 9 26.42 -21.36 -14.52
C GLU A 9 27.36 -20.81 -13.45
N ALA A 10 28.62 -20.63 -13.78
CA ALA A 10 29.58 -20.00 -12.89
C ALA A 10 29.25 -18.51 -12.72
N THR A 11 29.12 -18.05 -11.48
CA THR A 11 28.98 -16.64 -11.16
C THR A 11 30.35 -16.06 -10.86
N GLU A 12 30.84 -15.20 -11.74
CA GLU A 12 32.13 -14.54 -11.57
C GLU A 12 32.07 -13.38 -10.58
N VAL A 13 30.89 -12.75 -10.41
CA VAL A 13 30.69 -11.55 -9.58
C VAL A 13 29.38 -11.62 -8.82
N GLY A 14 29.46 -11.41 -7.51
CA GLY A 14 28.28 -11.27 -6.63
C GLY A 14 27.73 -12.60 -6.09
N THR A 15 26.61 -12.52 -5.40
CA THR A 15 25.89 -13.66 -4.85
C THR A 15 24.56 -13.86 -5.57
N PRO A 16 24.06 -15.11 -5.66
CA PRO A 16 22.75 -15.38 -6.28
C PRO A 16 21.63 -14.57 -5.66
N GLN A 17 20.80 -13.99 -6.48
CA GLN A 17 19.61 -13.25 -5.99
C GLN A 17 18.66 -14.24 -5.29
N GLY A 18 18.31 -13.95 -4.02
CA GLY A 18 17.46 -14.81 -3.21
C GLY A 18 18.19 -15.83 -2.35
N GLY A 19 19.53 -15.86 -2.36
CA GLY A 19 20.33 -16.69 -1.43
C GLY A 19 20.13 -16.23 0.03
N ASN A 20 20.01 -17.18 0.97
CA ASN A 20 19.78 -16.91 2.39
C ASN A 20 20.84 -16.02 3.05
N ILE A 21 22.09 -16.12 2.59
CA ILE A 21 23.25 -15.38 3.12
C ILE A 21 23.43 -14.02 2.41
N SER A 22 22.88 -13.85 1.21
CA SER A 22 23.08 -12.62 0.40
C SER A 22 22.76 -11.32 1.15
N PRO A 23 21.67 -11.21 1.95
CA PRO A 23 21.39 -9.99 2.72
C PRO A 23 22.44 -9.71 3.80
N LEU A 24 23.00 -10.75 4.43
CA LEU A 24 24.05 -10.61 5.44
C LEU A 24 25.35 -10.11 4.81
N LEU A 25 25.79 -10.74 3.73
CA LEU A 25 27.01 -10.33 3.01
C LEU A 25 26.88 -8.90 2.46
N ALA A 26 25.73 -8.54 1.91
CA ALA A 26 25.46 -7.17 1.47
C ALA A 26 25.54 -6.17 2.61
N ASN A 27 25.04 -6.50 3.81
CA ASN A 27 25.15 -5.62 4.96
C ASN A 27 26.57 -5.50 5.49
N ILE A 28 27.35 -6.58 5.50
CA ILE A 28 28.77 -6.54 5.89
C ILE A 28 29.56 -5.62 4.93
N MET A 29 29.36 -5.77 3.63
CA MET A 29 30.03 -4.93 2.63
C MET A 29 29.61 -3.46 2.73
N LEU A 30 28.32 -3.17 2.92
CA LEU A 30 27.81 -1.81 3.02
C LEU A 30 28.08 -1.17 4.41
N ASN A 31 28.53 -1.92 5.39
CA ASN A 31 28.99 -1.38 6.67
C ASN A 31 30.17 -0.41 6.50
N GLU A 32 31.05 -0.66 5.53
CA GLU A 32 32.14 0.25 5.17
C GLU A 32 31.60 1.62 4.70
N LEU A 33 30.47 1.61 3.95
CA LEU A 33 29.78 2.84 3.57
C LEU A 33 29.21 3.56 4.79
N ASP A 34 28.64 2.83 5.74
CA ASP A 34 28.10 3.41 6.97
C ASP A 34 29.21 4.11 7.77
N TRP A 35 30.35 3.44 7.97
CA TRP A 35 31.53 4.03 8.61
C TRP A 35 32.05 5.28 7.89
N GLU A 36 32.08 5.29 6.57
CA GLU A 36 32.50 6.44 5.79
C GLU A 36 31.54 7.63 5.93
N LEU A 37 30.23 7.35 5.97
CA LEU A 37 29.20 8.38 6.19
C LEU A 37 29.26 8.96 7.62
N GLU A 38 29.50 8.13 8.64
CA GLU A 38 29.71 8.55 10.02
C GLU A 38 30.98 9.38 10.19
N LYS A 39 32.10 8.95 9.64
CA LYS A 39 33.37 9.69 9.61
C LYS A 39 33.19 11.10 9.03
N ARG A 40 32.37 11.24 8.00
CA ARG A 40 32.01 12.53 7.41
C ARG A 40 30.96 13.31 8.19
N LYS A 41 30.46 12.77 9.32
CA LYS A 41 29.39 13.37 10.15
C LYS A 41 28.12 13.68 9.36
N LEU A 42 27.82 12.83 8.37
CA LEU A 42 26.60 12.94 7.57
C LEU A 42 25.45 12.24 8.27
N ARG A 43 24.26 12.85 8.26
CA ARG A 43 23.06 12.20 8.75
C ARG A 43 22.49 11.33 7.66
N PHE A 44 22.38 10.03 7.89
CA PHE A 44 21.87 9.08 6.92
C PHE A 44 20.95 8.03 7.56
N VAL A 45 20.19 7.37 6.73
CA VAL A 45 19.41 6.17 7.07
C VAL A 45 19.58 5.18 5.93
N ARG A 46 20.04 3.99 6.25
CA ARG A 46 20.19 2.90 5.27
C ARG A 46 19.28 1.72 5.64
N TYR A 47 18.65 1.14 4.66
CA TYR A 47 17.92 -0.12 4.74
C TYR A 47 18.30 -0.98 3.55
N ALA A 48 19.10 -2.02 3.78
CA ALA A 48 19.75 -2.82 2.76
C ALA A 48 20.56 -1.91 1.78
N ASP A 49 20.21 -1.92 0.50
CA ASP A 49 20.83 -1.12 -0.56
C ASP A 49 20.21 0.29 -0.71
N ASP A 50 19.05 0.53 -0.10
CA ASP A 50 18.41 1.84 -0.12
C ASP A 50 19.00 2.74 0.98
N CYS A 51 19.64 3.85 0.59
CA CYS A 51 20.25 4.82 1.51
C CYS A 51 19.73 6.24 1.25
N ILE A 52 19.37 6.96 2.32
CA ILE A 52 19.07 8.40 2.29
C ILE A 52 20.11 9.15 3.09
N ILE A 53 20.72 10.18 2.49
CA ILE A 53 21.66 11.07 3.13
C ILE A 53 21.04 12.46 3.22
N LEU A 54 21.02 13.05 4.41
CA LEU A 54 20.39 14.34 4.67
C LEU A 54 21.45 15.44 4.73
N VAL A 55 21.26 16.49 3.94
CA VAL A 55 22.13 17.65 3.88
C VAL A 55 21.35 18.96 3.88
N ARG A 56 22.00 20.08 4.18
CA ARG A 56 21.32 21.38 4.37
C ARG A 56 21.06 22.16 3.09
N SER A 57 21.79 21.90 2.01
CA SER A 57 21.65 22.65 0.75
C SER A 57 21.80 21.75 -0.47
N GLN A 58 21.26 22.18 -1.59
CA GLN A 58 21.38 21.48 -2.86
C GLN A 58 22.84 21.34 -3.31
N LYS A 59 23.64 22.40 -3.21
CA LYS A 59 25.09 22.34 -3.54
C LYS A 59 25.84 21.32 -2.69
N ALA A 60 25.47 21.17 -1.40
CA ALA A 60 26.01 20.13 -0.54
C ALA A 60 25.56 18.74 -1.00
N ALA A 61 24.29 18.58 -1.39
CA ALA A 61 23.76 17.31 -1.89
C ALA A 61 24.50 16.84 -3.15
N GLU A 62 24.76 17.73 -4.09
CA GLU A 62 25.50 17.43 -5.32
C GLU A 62 26.95 16.98 -5.03
N ARG A 63 27.63 17.70 -4.13
CA ARG A 63 28.99 17.32 -3.69
C ARG A 63 29.02 15.95 -3.00
N VAL A 64 28.08 15.71 -2.08
CA VAL A 64 27.99 14.45 -1.34
C VAL A 64 27.65 13.32 -2.31
N MET A 65 26.65 13.50 -3.19
CA MET A 65 26.30 12.52 -4.21
C MET A 65 27.52 12.12 -5.04
N LYS A 66 28.26 13.10 -5.58
CA LYS A 66 29.47 12.85 -6.40
C LYS A 66 30.57 12.11 -5.61
N SER A 67 30.83 12.53 -4.37
CA SER A 67 31.93 11.95 -3.56
C SER A 67 31.58 10.56 -3.04
N ILE A 68 30.32 10.31 -2.65
CA ILE A 68 29.87 9.00 -2.17
C ILE A 68 29.75 8.01 -3.34
N THR A 69 29.24 8.46 -4.50
CA THR A 69 29.24 7.63 -5.71
C THR A 69 30.67 7.17 -6.06
N ARG A 70 31.64 8.10 -6.04
CA ARG A 70 33.03 7.76 -6.28
C ARG A 70 33.53 6.71 -5.26
N TYR A 71 33.29 6.92 -3.96
CA TYR A 71 33.71 5.99 -2.91
C TYR A 71 33.12 4.59 -3.14
N ILE A 72 31.83 4.48 -3.43
CA ILE A 72 31.15 3.21 -3.71
C ILE A 72 31.76 2.53 -4.93
N GLU A 73 32.04 3.28 -6.01
CA GLU A 73 32.55 2.73 -7.27
C GLU A 73 34.04 2.39 -7.22
N THR A 74 34.86 3.17 -6.48
CA THR A 74 36.33 2.95 -6.44
C THR A 74 36.83 2.14 -5.25
N THR A 75 36.20 2.25 -4.09
CA THR A 75 36.63 1.58 -2.86
C THR A 75 35.87 0.30 -2.61
N LEU A 76 34.52 0.34 -2.74
CA LEU A 76 33.70 -0.84 -2.56
C LEU A 76 33.51 -1.67 -3.83
N LEU A 77 33.96 -1.16 -4.97
CA LEU A 77 33.84 -1.78 -6.30
C LEU A 77 32.39 -2.14 -6.68
N LEU A 78 31.42 -1.39 -6.12
CA LEU A 78 30.00 -1.58 -6.37
C LEU A 78 29.48 -0.57 -7.40
N LYS A 79 28.46 -0.94 -8.16
CA LYS A 79 27.82 -0.07 -9.16
C LYS A 79 26.65 0.70 -8.56
N VAL A 80 26.69 2.04 -8.60
CA VAL A 80 25.57 2.89 -8.19
C VAL A 80 24.52 2.98 -9.30
N ASN A 81 23.26 2.71 -8.95
CA ASN A 81 22.15 2.84 -9.88
C ASN A 81 21.78 4.32 -10.08
N ARG A 82 22.44 4.99 -11.02
CA ARG A 82 22.26 6.43 -11.31
C ARG A 82 20.83 6.80 -11.73
N LYS A 83 20.06 5.87 -12.29
CA LYS A 83 18.64 6.10 -12.66
C LYS A 83 17.70 6.17 -11.45
N LYS A 84 18.06 5.51 -10.35
CA LYS A 84 17.29 5.52 -9.10
C LYS A 84 17.84 6.50 -8.07
N SER A 85 19.12 6.86 -8.17
CA SER A 85 19.77 7.81 -7.27
C SER A 85 19.39 9.23 -7.68
N MET A 86 18.82 10.00 -6.77
CA MET A 86 18.33 11.35 -7.04
C MET A 86 18.58 12.29 -5.88
N ILE A 87 18.72 13.56 -6.19
CA ILE A 87 18.74 14.66 -5.22
C ILE A 87 17.36 15.31 -5.25
N GLY A 88 16.76 15.53 -4.11
CA GLY A 88 15.43 16.12 -4.02
C GLY A 88 15.08 16.59 -2.62
N ARG A 89 13.94 17.27 -2.52
CA ARG A 89 13.37 17.64 -1.23
C ARG A 89 12.75 16.40 -0.56
N PRO A 90 12.62 16.36 0.76
CA PRO A 90 11.96 15.24 1.45
C PRO A 90 10.57 14.90 0.89
N THR A 91 9.84 15.90 0.37
CA THR A 91 8.53 15.74 -0.25
C THR A 91 8.53 14.95 -1.55
N ASP A 92 9.66 14.92 -2.25
CA ASP A 92 9.79 14.34 -3.59
C ASP A 92 10.36 12.91 -3.53
N ILE A 93 10.87 12.53 -2.34
CA ILE A 93 11.54 11.25 -2.12
C ILE A 93 10.51 10.19 -1.76
N LYS A 94 10.67 9.01 -2.36
CA LYS A 94 10.03 7.77 -1.96
C LYS A 94 11.04 6.87 -1.25
N TYR A 95 10.78 6.54 0.02
CA TYR A 95 11.63 5.63 0.78
C TYR A 95 10.78 4.59 1.52
N LEU A 96 11.06 3.31 1.32
CA LEU A 96 10.29 2.20 1.92
C LEU A 96 8.77 2.33 1.75
N GLY A 97 8.33 2.86 0.61
CA GLY A 97 6.90 3.07 0.34
C GLY A 97 6.28 4.32 0.97
N PHE A 98 7.04 5.07 1.77
CA PHE A 98 6.65 6.35 2.34
C PHE A 98 7.13 7.52 1.48
N THR A 99 6.52 8.67 1.69
CA THR A 99 6.99 9.99 1.32
C THR A 99 6.71 10.96 2.47
N PHE A 100 7.21 12.17 2.39
CA PHE A 100 7.07 13.16 3.46
C PHE A 100 6.24 14.35 2.98
N TYR A 101 5.58 15.02 3.90
CA TYR A 101 4.91 16.29 3.65
C TYR A 101 5.27 17.29 4.75
N ASN A 102 5.33 18.56 4.38
CA ASN A 102 5.62 19.61 5.34
C ASN A 102 4.35 19.99 6.10
N GLN A 103 4.39 19.91 7.41
CA GLN A 103 3.36 20.46 8.28
C GLN A 103 3.74 21.90 8.65
N PHE A 104 3.36 22.86 7.81
CA PHE A 104 3.77 24.28 7.93
C PHE A 104 3.58 24.85 9.34
N LYS A 105 2.43 24.59 9.97
CA LYS A 105 2.16 25.09 11.35
C LYS A 105 3.15 24.57 12.39
N ALA A 106 3.63 23.35 12.25
CA ALA A 106 4.55 22.73 13.21
C ALA A 106 6.02 22.79 12.77
N LYS A 107 6.31 23.36 11.59
CA LYS A 107 7.66 23.41 10.97
C LYS A 107 8.36 22.03 10.95
N LYS A 108 7.59 20.95 10.76
CA LYS A 108 8.08 19.57 10.81
C LYS A 108 7.64 18.80 9.55
N TYR A 109 8.46 17.87 9.13
CA TYR A 109 8.07 16.87 8.13
C TYR A 109 7.39 15.69 8.80
N LYS A 110 6.27 15.23 8.23
CA LYS A 110 5.61 13.99 8.64
C LYS A 110 5.61 12.99 7.50
N ALA A 111 5.72 11.71 7.85
CA ALA A 111 5.62 10.63 6.89
C ALA A 111 4.15 10.38 6.49
N LYS A 112 3.93 10.03 5.23
CA LYS A 112 2.66 9.51 4.71
C LYS A 112 2.93 8.38 3.72
N ALA A 113 1.96 7.51 3.47
CA ALA A 113 2.09 6.52 2.42
C ALA A 113 2.26 7.20 1.05
N HIS A 114 3.23 6.74 0.26
CA HIS A 114 3.47 7.22 -1.08
C HIS A 114 2.31 6.83 -2.01
N GLU A 115 1.97 7.66 -3.00
CA GLU A 115 0.84 7.44 -3.92
C GLU A 115 0.89 6.07 -4.61
N LYS A 116 2.03 5.65 -5.11
CA LYS A 116 2.21 4.31 -5.72
C LYS A 116 1.90 3.17 -4.73
N SER A 117 2.13 3.36 -3.42
CA SER A 117 1.78 2.36 -2.39
C SER A 117 0.28 2.33 -2.14
N VAL A 118 -0.38 3.49 -2.17
CA VAL A 118 -1.85 3.61 -2.09
C VAL A 118 -2.51 3.01 -3.33
N GLU A 119 -2.01 3.30 -4.53
CA GLU A 119 -2.52 2.72 -5.78
C GLU A 119 -2.41 1.19 -5.78
N LYS A 120 -1.30 0.65 -5.28
CA LYS A 120 -1.08 -0.79 -5.18
C LYS A 120 -2.13 -1.47 -4.30
N VAL A 121 -2.41 -0.94 -3.11
CA VAL A 121 -3.45 -1.49 -2.23
C VAL A 121 -4.84 -1.31 -2.83
N VAL A 122 -5.16 -0.15 -3.42
CA VAL A 122 -6.43 0.10 -4.11
C VAL A 122 -6.63 -0.91 -5.25
N ARG A 123 -5.62 -1.16 -6.06
CA ARG A 123 -5.66 -2.16 -7.13
C ARG A 123 -5.96 -3.56 -6.59
N LYS A 124 -5.27 -3.97 -5.53
CA LYS A 124 -5.49 -5.27 -4.88
C LYS A 124 -6.91 -5.39 -4.33
N LEU A 125 -7.39 -4.37 -3.63
CA LEU A 125 -8.76 -4.35 -3.07
C LEU A 125 -9.83 -4.34 -4.18
N LYS A 126 -9.57 -3.65 -5.31
CA LYS A 126 -10.44 -3.71 -6.49
C LYS A 126 -10.52 -5.11 -7.09
N GLN A 127 -9.42 -5.86 -7.13
CA GLN A 127 -9.39 -7.26 -7.58
C GLN A 127 -10.23 -8.14 -6.64
N LEU A 128 -10.01 -8.06 -5.32
CA LEU A 128 -10.74 -8.83 -4.31
C LEU A 128 -12.25 -8.53 -4.29
N THR A 129 -12.65 -7.32 -4.67
CA THR A 129 -14.06 -6.92 -4.82
C THR A 129 -14.58 -7.06 -6.26
N SER A 130 -13.89 -7.84 -7.09
CA SER A 130 -14.36 -8.13 -8.44
C SER A 130 -15.64 -8.96 -8.40
N ARG A 131 -16.62 -8.56 -9.22
CA ARG A 131 -17.87 -9.30 -9.40
C ARG A 131 -17.69 -10.59 -10.22
N ARG A 132 -16.55 -10.72 -10.93
CA ARG A 132 -16.19 -11.92 -11.69
C ARG A 132 -15.56 -13.00 -10.83
N TRP A 133 -15.06 -12.64 -9.66
CA TRP A 133 -14.49 -13.60 -8.73
C TRP A 133 -15.61 -14.37 -8.00
N GLY A 134 -15.76 -15.64 -8.32
CA GLY A 134 -16.90 -16.50 -7.98
C GLY A 134 -16.95 -17.01 -6.54
N VAL A 135 -16.23 -16.43 -5.59
CA VAL A 135 -16.20 -16.83 -4.18
C VAL A 135 -17.29 -16.15 -3.35
N SER A 136 -17.60 -16.71 -2.17
CA SER A 136 -18.57 -16.16 -1.23
C SER A 136 -18.16 -14.76 -0.74
N ASN A 137 -19.15 -13.98 -0.26
CA ASN A 137 -18.88 -12.66 0.32
C ASN A 137 -18.07 -12.74 1.62
N SER A 138 -18.19 -13.80 2.41
CA SER A 138 -17.39 -14.03 3.61
C SER A 138 -15.92 -14.22 3.28
N VAL A 139 -15.60 -15.03 2.28
CA VAL A 139 -14.22 -15.21 1.79
C VAL A 139 -13.65 -13.88 1.25
N LYS A 140 -14.46 -13.11 0.51
CA LYS A 140 -14.04 -11.78 0.07
C LYS A 140 -13.72 -10.84 1.23
N ALA A 141 -14.60 -10.80 2.24
CA ALA A 141 -14.41 -9.97 3.42
C ALA A 141 -13.14 -10.35 4.19
N GLN A 142 -12.89 -11.65 4.38
CA GLN A 142 -11.69 -12.17 5.01
C GLN A 142 -10.41 -11.73 4.26
N LYS A 143 -10.37 -11.93 2.94
CA LYS A 143 -9.22 -11.54 2.12
C LYS A 143 -9.00 -10.02 2.08
N ILE A 144 -10.07 -9.23 2.10
CA ILE A 144 -10.00 -7.78 2.24
C ILE A 144 -9.39 -7.41 3.60
N ALA A 145 -9.83 -8.05 4.68
CA ALA A 145 -9.32 -7.79 6.03
C ALA A 145 -7.83 -8.14 6.16
N GLU A 146 -7.37 -9.26 5.59
CA GLU A 146 -5.95 -9.63 5.54
C GLU A 146 -5.10 -8.53 4.88
N VAL A 147 -5.52 -8.06 3.70
CA VAL A 147 -4.80 -7.02 2.95
C VAL A 147 -4.83 -5.68 3.70
N LEU A 148 -5.98 -5.29 4.27
CA LEU A 148 -6.09 -4.04 5.01
C LEU A 148 -5.22 -4.04 6.27
N ARG A 149 -5.26 -5.12 7.06
CA ARG A 149 -4.45 -5.25 8.28
C ARG A 149 -2.96 -5.16 7.96
N GLY A 150 -2.49 -5.90 6.97
CA GLY A 150 -1.08 -5.87 6.56
C GLY A 150 -0.65 -4.47 6.11
N TRP A 151 -1.46 -3.81 5.27
CA TRP A 151 -1.15 -2.48 4.76
C TRP A 151 -1.20 -1.41 5.87
N ILE A 152 -2.23 -1.41 6.72
CA ILE A 152 -2.38 -0.44 7.81
C ILE A 152 -1.28 -0.62 8.85
N ASN A 153 -0.97 -1.85 9.27
CA ASN A 153 0.10 -2.12 10.25
C ASN A 153 1.47 -1.63 9.76
N TYR A 154 1.74 -1.75 8.46
CA TYR A 154 2.97 -1.23 7.88
C TYR A 154 3.02 0.30 7.84
N PHE A 155 1.92 0.94 7.44
CA PHE A 155 1.86 2.38 7.24
C PHE A 155 1.35 3.19 8.43
N LYS A 156 0.98 2.56 9.56
CA LYS A 156 0.40 3.23 10.75
C LYS A 156 1.29 4.29 11.39
N ILE A 157 2.60 4.19 11.21
CA ILE A 157 3.56 5.21 11.67
C ILE A 157 3.44 6.54 10.90
N GLY A 158 2.81 6.50 9.74
CA GLY A 158 2.58 7.67 8.89
C GLY A 158 1.15 8.18 8.98
N SER A 159 0.93 9.37 8.41
CA SER A 159 -0.39 10.01 8.34
C SER A 159 -1.24 9.34 7.23
N ILE A 160 -2.05 8.34 7.57
CA ILE A 160 -2.87 7.59 6.60
C ILE A 160 -4.38 7.70 6.82
N LEU A 161 -4.86 8.44 7.83
CA LEU A 161 -6.28 8.53 8.17
C LEU A 161 -7.16 8.93 6.96
N THR A 162 -6.75 9.92 6.19
CA THR A 162 -7.48 10.34 4.98
C THR A 162 -7.54 9.22 3.93
N VAL A 163 -6.49 8.41 3.83
CA VAL A 163 -6.44 7.28 2.90
C VAL A 163 -7.37 6.17 3.38
N THR A 164 -7.37 5.84 4.67
CA THR A 164 -8.27 4.79 5.22
C THR A 164 -9.74 5.14 5.02
N ARG A 165 -10.15 6.40 5.20
CA ARG A 165 -11.51 6.88 4.89
C ARG A 165 -11.89 6.70 3.41
N LYS A 166 -10.97 7.02 2.51
CA LYS A 166 -11.16 6.80 1.06
C LYS A 166 -11.29 5.32 0.72
N LEU A 167 -10.47 4.46 1.36
CA LEU A 167 -10.56 3.01 1.18
C LEU A 167 -11.89 2.47 1.67
N ASP A 168 -12.38 2.90 2.82
CA ASP A 168 -13.68 2.49 3.36
C ASP A 168 -14.83 2.88 2.43
N THR A 169 -14.85 4.13 1.96
CA THR A 169 -15.88 4.59 1.01
C THR A 169 -15.90 3.73 -0.25
N MET A 170 -14.73 3.44 -0.81
CA MET A 170 -14.60 2.58 -1.98
C MET A 170 -15.04 1.14 -1.68
N LEU A 171 -14.61 0.56 -0.58
CA LEU A 171 -14.92 -0.83 -0.21
C LEU A 171 -16.39 -1.05 0.07
N ARG A 172 -17.04 -0.18 0.86
CA ARG A 172 -18.46 -0.23 1.18
C ARG A 172 -19.30 -0.26 -0.10
N TYR A 173 -19.01 0.64 -1.02
CA TYR A 173 -19.67 0.69 -2.33
C TYR A 173 -19.45 -0.57 -3.15
N ARG A 174 -18.20 -1.02 -3.29
CA ARG A 174 -17.87 -2.21 -4.09
C ARG A 174 -18.38 -3.51 -3.47
N PHE A 175 -18.40 -3.59 -2.15
CA PHE A 175 -18.93 -4.76 -1.44
C PHE A 175 -20.45 -4.86 -1.58
N ARG A 176 -21.18 -3.72 -1.53
CA ARG A 176 -22.61 -3.67 -1.87
C ARG A 176 -22.86 -4.23 -3.27
N MET A 177 -22.03 -3.87 -4.26
CA MET A 177 -22.15 -4.44 -5.62
C MET A 177 -21.93 -5.96 -5.66
N CYS A 178 -21.06 -6.50 -4.82
CA CYS A 178 -20.86 -7.95 -4.73
C CYS A 178 -22.10 -8.64 -4.15
N ILE A 179 -22.66 -8.11 -3.05
CA ILE A 179 -23.90 -8.63 -2.44
C ILE A 179 -25.03 -8.53 -3.45
N TRP A 180 -25.22 -7.39 -4.09
CA TRP A 180 -26.25 -7.17 -5.09
C TRP A 180 -26.18 -8.16 -6.26
N LYS A 181 -24.98 -8.50 -6.71
CA LYS A 181 -24.81 -9.53 -7.73
C LYS A 181 -25.22 -10.91 -7.25
N HIS A 182 -24.95 -11.28 -6.02
CA HIS A 182 -25.33 -12.59 -5.45
C HIS A 182 -26.84 -12.79 -5.35
N TRP A 183 -27.61 -11.71 -5.27
CA TRP A 183 -29.08 -11.80 -5.25
C TRP A 183 -29.67 -12.16 -6.61
N LYS A 184 -28.89 -12.19 -7.67
CA LYS A 184 -29.19 -12.61 -9.05
C LYS A 184 -30.46 -11.97 -9.66
N THR A 185 -31.66 -12.49 -9.30
CA THR A 185 -32.94 -12.11 -9.91
C THR A 185 -33.59 -10.89 -9.23
N PRO A 186 -34.46 -10.14 -9.95
CA PRO A 186 -35.23 -9.06 -9.34
C PRO A 186 -36.08 -9.49 -8.15
N GLN A 187 -36.67 -10.69 -8.20
CA GLN A 187 -37.46 -11.23 -7.10
C GLN A 187 -36.64 -11.43 -5.84
N ASN A 188 -35.42 -12.00 -5.96
CA ASN A 188 -34.53 -12.18 -4.83
C ASN A 188 -34.02 -10.84 -4.28
N LYS A 189 -33.73 -9.86 -5.15
CA LYS A 189 -33.37 -8.50 -4.73
C LYS A 189 -34.50 -7.86 -3.95
N PHE A 190 -35.73 -7.93 -4.45
CA PHE A 190 -36.93 -7.43 -3.76
C PHE A 190 -37.07 -8.07 -2.37
N ARG A 191 -37.11 -9.43 -2.30
CA ARG A 191 -37.25 -10.14 -1.03
C ARG A 191 -36.15 -9.75 -0.02
N ASN A 192 -34.92 -9.66 -0.47
CA ASN A 192 -33.81 -9.28 0.41
C ASN A 192 -33.90 -7.84 0.88
N LEU A 193 -34.31 -6.91 0.02
CA LEU A 193 -34.53 -5.49 0.41
C LEU A 193 -35.65 -5.38 1.46
N VAL A 194 -36.77 -6.09 1.25
CA VAL A 194 -37.86 -6.10 2.24
C VAL A 194 -37.42 -6.70 3.57
N LYS A 195 -36.68 -7.82 3.57
CA LYS A 195 -36.06 -8.41 4.78
C LYS A 195 -35.12 -7.43 5.49
N LEU A 196 -34.49 -6.53 4.76
CA LEU A 196 -33.61 -5.50 5.29
C LEU A 196 -34.34 -4.22 5.72
N GLY A 197 -35.70 -4.23 5.72
CA GLY A 197 -36.52 -3.14 6.23
C GLY A 197 -36.85 -2.04 5.22
N ILE A 198 -36.71 -2.32 3.91
CA ILE A 198 -37.14 -1.38 2.86
C ILE A 198 -38.60 -1.61 2.55
N GLY A 199 -39.40 -0.54 2.51
CA GLY A 199 -40.81 -0.59 2.12
C GLY A 199 -40.98 -1.16 0.71
N GLN A 200 -42.07 -1.92 0.49
CA GLN A 200 -42.30 -2.71 -0.74
C GLN A 200 -42.20 -1.86 -2.03
N LYS A 201 -42.78 -0.67 -2.05
CA LYS A 201 -42.71 0.23 -3.23
C LYS A 201 -41.28 0.60 -3.62
N ASN A 202 -40.46 0.97 -2.65
CA ASN A 202 -39.04 1.33 -2.89
C ASN A 202 -38.20 0.11 -3.20
N ALA A 203 -38.49 -1.05 -2.57
CA ALA A 203 -37.83 -2.30 -2.83
C ALA A 203 -38.08 -2.80 -4.27
N ALA A 204 -39.32 -2.72 -4.77
CA ALA A 204 -39.67 -3.06 -6.14
C ALA A 204 -38.95 -2.15 -7.15
N LYS A 205 -39.02 -0.83 -6.94
CA LYS A 205 -38.31 0.13 -7.82
C LYS A 205 -36.80 -0.13 -7.87
N ALA A 206 -36.18 -0.38 -6.72
CA ALA A 206 -34.76 -0.66 -6.65
C ALA A 206 -34.40 -2.01 -7.30
N ALA A 207 -35.20 -3.06 -7.08
CA ALA A 207 -34.95 -4.39 -7.62
C ALA A 207 -34.98 -4.45 -9.15
N CYS A 208 -35.85 -3.63 -9.80
CA CYS A 208 -35.98 -3.53 -11.24
C CYS A 208 -34.99 -2.55 -11.89
N THR A 209 -34.25 -1.77 -11.08
CA THR A 209 -33.32 -0.78 -11.62
C THR A 209 -32.09 -1.44 -12.22
N HIS A 210 -31.75 -1.07 -13.45
CA HIS A 210 -30.54 -1.53 -14.15
C HIS A 210 -29.29 -0.75 -13.70
N GLY A 211 -28.14 -1.43 -13.76
CA GLY A 211 -26.83 -0.84 -13.49
C GLY A 211 -26.38 -0.96 -12.01
N TYR A 212 -25.50 -1.93 -11.74
CA TYR A 212 -24.94 -2.21 -10.41
C TYR A 212 -24.30 -0.99 -9.74
N ALA A 213 -23.61 -0.18 -10.55
CA ALA A 213 -22.89 0.98 -10.05
C ALA A 213 -23.84 2.07 -9.57
N ARG A 214 -24.92 2.31 -10.31
CA ARG A 214 -25.91 3.33 -9.98
C ARG A 214 -26.74 2.93 -8.78
N ILE A 215 -27.29 1.72 -8.80
CA ILE A 215 -28.20 1.26 -7.74
C ILE A 215 -27.52 1.15 -6.38
N CYS A 216 -26.28 0.70 -6.32
CA CYS A 216 -25.53 0.55 -5.07
C CYS A 216 -25.07 1.88 -4.44
N ARG A 217 -25.35 3.02 -5.09
CA ARG A 217 -25.13 4.37 -4.56
C ARG A 217 -26.42 5.04 -4.09
N THR A 218 -27.59 4.46 -4.38
CA THR A 218 -28.86 5.02 -3.96
C THR A 218 -29.04 4.90 -2.44
N GLU A 219 -29.77 5.85 -1.85
CA GLU A 219 -30.07 5.84 -0.42
C GLU A 219 -30.77 4.55 0.00
N THR A 220 -31.71 4.04 -0.80
CA THR A 220 -32.42 2.78 -0.55
C THR A 220 -31.45 1.62 -0.30
N VAL A 221 -30.46 1.42 -1.18
CA VAL A 221 -29.48 0.34 -1.05
C VAL A 221 -28.46 0.65 0.04
N CYS A 222 -28.07 1.91 0.21
CA CYS A 222 -27.17 2.33 1.29
C CYS A 222 -27.81 2.14 2.67
N TYR A 223 -29.09 2.38 2.81
CA TYR A 223 -29.86 2.11 4.04
C TYR A 223 -30.00 0.61 4.28
N ALA A 224 -30.45 -0.15 3.27
CA ALA A 224 -30.59 -1.60 3.34
C ALA A 224 -29.28 -2.30 3.73
N MET A 225 -28.18 -1.84 3.18
CA MET A 225 -26.82 -2.35 3.43
C MET A 225 -25.99 -1.27 4.14
N SER A 226 -26.45 -0.84 5.33
CA SER A 226 -25.76 0.14 6.16
C SER A 226 -24.35 -0.33 6.56
N ASN A 227 -23.48 0.59 6.98
CA ASN A 227 -22.11 0.24 7.40
C ASN A 227 -22.11 -0.82 8.52
N ALA A 228 -23.01 -0.70 9.50
CA ALA A 228 -23.15 -1.69 10.56
C ALA A 228 -23.52 -3.10 10.04
N ARG A 229 -24.39 -3.16 9.02
CA ARG A 229 -24.72 -4.44 8.37
C ARG A 229 -23.58 -4.98 7.57
N LEU A 230 -22.83 -4.14 6.84
CA LEU A 230 -21.63 -4.59 6.13
C LEU A 230 -20.56 -5.14 7.09
N ALA A 231 -20.40 -4.53 8.26
CA ALA A 231 -19.51 -5.03 9.31
C ALA A 231 -19.97 -6.43 9.82
N ARG A 232 -21.29 -6.66 10.00
CA ARG A 232 -21.84 -7.99 10.33
C ARG A 232 -21.57 -9.04 9.23
N PHE A 233 -21.47 -8.63 7.97
CA PHE A 233 -21.00 -9.48 6.88
C PHE A 233 -19.48 -9.69 6.86
N GLY A 234 -18.75 -9.17 7.85
CA GLY A 234 -17.32 -9.34 8.02
C GLY A 234 -16.46 -8.28 7.32
N LEU A 235 -17.05 -7.24 6.71
CA LEU A 235 -16.28 -6.17 6.08
C LEU A 235 -15.59 -5.31 7.14
N LEU A 236 -14.26 -5.40 7.20
CA LEU A 236 -13.43 -4.60 8.11
C LEU A 236 -13.47 -3.11 7.69
N SER A 237 -13.67 -2.21 8.66
CA SER A 237 -13.46 -0.78 8.46
C SER A 237 -11.96 -0.44 8.61
N ALA A 238 -11.39 0.15 7.56
CA ALA A 238 -9.98 0.53 7.56
C ALA A 238 -9.71 1.69 8.54
N GLU A 239 -10.65 2.63 8.66
CA GLU A 239 -10.54 3.75 9.61
C GLU A 239 -10.58 3.28 11.05
N GLU A 240 -11.58 2.47 11.43
CA GLU A 240 -11.71 1.95 12.79
C GLU A 240 -10.51 1.09 13.19
N TYR A 241 -10.04 0.23 12.27
CA TYR A 241 -8.86 -0.58 12.52
C TYR A 241 -7.60 0.30 12.68
N PHE A 242 -7.43 1.33 11.85
CA PHE A 242 -6.30 2.25 11.97
C PHE A 242 -6.32 2.98 13.32
N VAL A 243 -7.46 3.54 13.73
CA VAL A 243 -7.58 4.22 15.03
C VAL A 243 -7.20 3.26 16.16
N LYS A 244 -7.73 2.03 16.13
CA LYS A 244 -7.42 1.00 17.16
C LYS A 244 -5.93 0.66 17.28
N VAL A 245 -5.19 0.61 16.16
CA VAL A 245 -3.76 0.20 16.18
C VAL A 245 -2.79 1.37 16.27
N SER A 246 -3.30 2.61 16.25
CA SER A 246 -2.52 3.85 16.38
C SER A 246 -2.66 4.50 17.75
N SER A 247 -3.63 4.00 18.57
CA SER A 247 -3.76 4.28 20.00
C SER A 247 -2.75 3.46 20.79
#